data_22276f4ab9ebebe317adf36bb1f94687
#
_entry.id   22276f4ab9ebebe317adf36bb1f94687
#
_cell.length_a   1.000
_cell.length_b   1.000
_cell.length_c   1.000
_cell.angle_alpha   90.00
_cell.angle_beta   90.00
_cell.angle_gamma   90.00
#
_symmetry.space_group_name_H-M   'P 1'
#
loop_
_entity.id
_entity.type
_entity.pdbx_description
1 polymer ?
#
loop_
_entity_poly.entity_id
_entity_poly.type
_entity_poly.pdbx_seq_one_letter_code
_entity_poly.pdbx_strand_id
1 'polypeptide(L)'
;MRSATKILAALLLLAPLAVRAQEVRVQTADPVLRGLKQSDFPRLKQLEPNVYAYEELRPSDPGKFKTTVDMIVVTSGGVLVADGQGNPGATEKLVARIKSLTPLPIKYVVVCSEHEDHTGGNVAFKAAFPDVVFVASPVSQKALAASATPPTEAVADKRIIHLGATDIEVLNQGRAHTGGDLSVYLPGAKVLFMSEIYDHRLFPSLARGFPSEWLSTIKKNQAIDAKWVFGGHGFVDDPATMKHELAAFAAELTAVIAEGRRLHDAGVACRSAKDCDAVRVANWGPYENWSERVTQAPGALMRVYQEIEGKLPK
;
A
#
# COMPACT_ATOMS: atom_id res chain seq x y z
N MET A 1 -19.33 -74.49 39.30
CA MET A 1 -19.76 -73.41 38.45
C MET A 1 -18.69 -72.26 38.49
N ARG A 2 -17.86 -72.12 37.47
CA ARG A 2 -16.79 -71.12 37.44
C ARG A 2 -17.21 -70.03 36.43
N SER A 3 -17.42 -68.81 36.96
CA SER A 3 -17.77 -67.61 36.14
C SER A 3 -16.50 -67.07 35.52
N ALA A 4 -16.49 -66.93 34.18
CA ALA A 4 -15.41 -66.31 33.39
C ALA A 4 -15.75 -64.88 33.14
N THR A 5 -15.01 -63.94 33.75
CA THR A 5 -15.11 -62.53 33.54
C THR A 5 -14.32 -62.19 32.27
N LYS A 6 -14.99 -61.70 31.23
CA LYS A 6 -14.36 -61.16 29.99
C LYS A 6 -13.93 -59.72 30.21
N ILE A 7 -12.65 -59.47 30.18
CA ILE A 7 -12.05 -58.13 30.17
C ILE A 7 -12.03 -57.65 28.73
N LEU A 8 -12.77 -56.57 28.42
CA LEU A 8 -12.78 -55.91 27.13
C LEU A 8 -11.69 -54.83 27.15
N ALA A 9 -10.59 -55.07 26.46
CA ALA A 9 -9.54 -54.06 26.28
C ALA A 9 -9.93 -53.10 25.16
N ALA A 10 -10.21 -51.86 25.51
CA ALA A 10 -10.42 -50.76 24.55
C ALA A 10 -9.06 -50.25 24.08
N LEU A 11 -8.72 -50.52 22.82
CA LEU A 11 -7.58 -49.85 22.14
C LEU A 11 -7.97 -48.42 21.78
N LEU A 12 -7.43 -47.44 22.50
CA LEU A 12 -7.46 -46.04 22.09
C LEU A 12 -6.45 -45.85 20.95
N LEU A 13 -6.93 -45.70 19.70
CA LEU A 13 -6.14 -45.25 18.57
C LEU A 13 -5.87 -43.75 18.74
N LEU A 14 -4.67 -43.40 19.21
CA LEU A 14 -4.12 -42.05 19.14
C LEU A 14 -3.74 -41.76 17.71
N ALA A 15 -4.61 -41.05 16.97
CA ALA A 15 -4.23 -40.45 15.68
C ALA A 15 -3.18 -39.36 15.91
N PRO A 16 -2.05 -39.36 15.22
CA PRO A 16 -1.09 -38.28 15.34
C PRO A 16 -1.72 -36.99 14.79
N LEU A 17 -1.88 -35.99 15.66
CA LEU A 17 -2.13 -34.63 15.26
C LEU A 17 -0.92 -34.16 14.47
N ALA A 18 -1.01 -34.21 13.12
CA ALA A 18 -0.07 -33.56 12.24
C ALA A 18 -0.19 -32.05 12.46
N VAL A 19 0.65 -31.52 13.34
CA VAL A 19 0.89 -30.08 13.41
C VAL A 19 1.50 -29.69 12.06
N ARG A 20 0.69 -29.17 11.14
CA ARG A 20 1.22 -28.50 9.94
C ARG A 20 2.09 -27.36 10.43
N ALA A 21 3.39 -27.50 10.28
CA ALA A 21 4.31 -26.38 10.43
C ALA A 21 3.79 -25.27 9.49
N GLN A 22 3.35 -24.16 10.06
CA GLN A 22 2.96 -22.98 9.31
C GLN A 22 4.25 -22.52 8.62
N GLU A 23 4.33 -22.63 7.29
CA GLU A 23 5.46 -22.08 6.55
C GLU A 23 5.60 -20.63 6.95
N VAL A 24 6.74 -20.28 7.56
CA VAL A 24 7.08 -18.90 7.91
C VAL A 24 7.28 -18.18 6.59
N ARG A 25 6.26 -17.46 6.13
CA ARG A 25 6.38 -16.63 4.94
C ARG A 25 7.44 -15.57 5.19
N VAL A 26 8.41 -15.51 4.30
CA VAL A 26 9.41 -14.43 4.31
C VAL A 26 8.68 -13.12 4.06
N GLN A 27 8.63 -12.25 5.06
CA GLN A 27 8.02 -10.92 4.94
C GLN A 27 9.01 -10.00 4.21
N THR A 28 8.73 -9.74 2.94
CA THR A 28 9.55 -8.89 2.06
C THR A 28 8.69 -8.35 0.92
N ALA A 29 9.07 -7.20 0.36
CA ALA A 29 8.49 -6.66 -0.88
C ALA A 29 9.15 -7.24 -2.14
N ASP A 30 10.24 -8.01 -2.01
CA ASP A 30 10.93 -8.63 -3.14
C ASP A 30 10.18 -9.91 -3.58
N PRO A 31 9.65 -9.96 -4.82
CA PRO A 31 8.91 -11.11 -5.32
C PRO A 31 9.78 -12.37 -5.43
N VAL A 32 11.06 -12.23 -5.74
CA VAL A 32 11.97 -13.37 -5.90
C VAL A 32 12.20 -14.06 -4.55
N LEU A 33 12.41 -13.28 -3.49
CA LEU A 33 12.54 -13.81 -2.12
C LEU A 33 11.25 -14.44 -1.60
N ARG A 34 10.10 -14.10 -2.20
CA ARG A 34 8.80 -14.78 -1.95
C ARG A 34 8.61 -16.02 -2.82
N GLY A 35 9.57 -16.37 -3.68
CA GLY A 35 9.46 -17.49 -4.61
C GLY A 35 8.51 -17.23 -5.79
N LEU A 36 8.21 -15.95 -6.08
CA LEU A 36 7.33 -15.55 -7.18
C LEU A 36 8.16 -15.21 -8.43
N LYS A 37 7.57 -15.47 -9.60
CA LYS A 37 8.12 -15.16 -10.93
C LYS A 37 7.31 -14.05 -11.58
N GLN A 38 7.86 -13.37 -12.57
CA GLN A 38 7.13 -12.35 -13.35
C GLN A 38 5.86 -12.90 -14.01
N SER A 39 5.87 -14.17 -14.43
CA SER A 39 4.70 -14.85 -15.01
C SER A 39 3.54 -15.06 -14.04
N ASP A 40 3.76 -14.89 -12.74
CA ASP A 40 2.71 -15.01 -11.71
C ASP A 40 1.88 -13.72 -11.58
N PHE A 41 2.25 -12.67 -12.32
CA PHE A 41 1.58 -11.37 -12.31
C PHE A 41 0.91 -11.06 -13.66
N PRO A 42 -0.17 -10.27 -13.67
CA PRO A 42 -0.79 -9.65 -12.49
C PRO A 42 -1.52 -10.66 -11.60
N ARG A 43 -1.55 -10.38 -10.30
CA ARG A 43 -2.27 -11.19 -9.32
C ARG A 43 -3.54 -10.47 -8.89
N LEU A 44 -4.61 -11.22 -8.70
CA LEU A 44 -5.85 -10.73 -8.12
C LEU A 44 -6.17 -11.51 -6.85
N LYS A 45 -6.32 -10.80 -5.75
CA LYS A 45 -6.71 -11.37 -4.46
C LYS A 45 -8.07 -10.85 -4.05
N GLN A 46 -9.04 -11.73 -3.88
CA GLN A 46 -10.32 -11.36 -3.28
C GLN A 46 -10.15 -11.23 -1.77
N LEU A 47 -10.47 -10.04 -1.23
CA LEU A 47 -10.36 -9.72 0.20
C LEU A 47 -11.69 -9.98 0.91
N GLU A 48 -12.77 -9.50 0.33
CA GLU A 48 -14.15 -9.66 0.76
C GLU A 48 -15.04 -9.87 -0.49
N PRO A 49 -16.31 -10.24 -0.37
CA PRO A 49 -17.21 -10.29 -1.51
C PRO A 49 -17.17 -8.97 -2.30
N ASN A 50 -16.83 -9.06 -3.60
CA ASN A 50 -16.76 -7.92 -4.52
C ASN A 50 -15.67 -6.87 -4.21
N VAL A 51 -14.72 -7.16 -3.31
CA VAL A 51 -13.58 -6.30 -3.02
C VAL A 51 -12.28 -7.06 -3.27
N TYR A 52 -11.41 -6.47 -4.10
CA TYR A 52 -10.19 -7.13 -4.54
C TYR A 52 -8.98 -6.22 -4.41
N ALA A 53 -7.82 -6.81 -4.14
CA ALA A 53 -6.51 -6.21 -4.36
C ALA A 53 -5.95 -6.76 -5.69
N TYR A 54 -5.44 -5.86 -6.53
CA TYR A 54 -4.76 -6.19 -7.77
C TYR A 54 -3.29 -5.81 -7.63
N GLU A 55 -2.39 -6.78 -7.88
CA GLU A 55 -0.95 -6.61 -7.74
C GLU A 55 -0.30 -6.79 -9.10
N GLU A 56 0.35 -5.75 -9.66
CA GLU A 56 1.14 -5.80 -10.89
C GLU A 56 2.61 -5.50 -10.58
N LEU A 57 3.53 -6.12 -11.28
CA LEU A 57 4.95 -5.85 -11.14
C LEU A 57 5.40 -4.62 -11.91
N ARG A 58 6.27 -3.86 -11.29
CA ARG A 58 7.00 -2.76 -11.94
C ARG A 58 8.50 -2.85 -11.61
N PRO A 59 9.37 -2.30 -12.48
CA PRO A 59 10.78 -2.12 -12.15
C PRO A 59 10.95 -1.26 -10.87
N SER A 60 11.96 -1.62 -10.08
CA SER A 60 12.33 -0.97 -8.83
C SER A 60 13.83 -0.61 -8.86
N ASP A 61 14.60 -1.05 -7.87
CA ASP A 61 16.07 -0.97 -7.91
C ASP A 61 16.63 -1.69 -9.15
N PRO A 62 17.84 -1.38 -9.63
CA PRO A 62 18.42 -2.05 -10.80
C PRO A 62 18.32 -3.57 -10.72
N GLY A 63 17.63 -4.16 -11.68
CA GLY A 63 17.41 -5.61 -11.76
C GLY A 63 16.40 -6.19 -10.77
N LYS A 64 15.68 -5.33 -10.01
CA LYS A 64 14.63 -5.73 -9.08
C LYS A 64 13.25 -5.26 -9.51
N PHE A 65 12.24 -5.83 -8.87
CA PHE A 65 10.84 -5.49 -9.07
C PHE A 65 10.15 -5.27 -7.73
N LYS A 66 9.14 -4.41 -7.73
CA LYS A 66 8.15 -4.26 -6.67
C LYS A 66 6.75 -4.35 -7.26
N THR A 67 5.73 -4.45 -6.43
CA THR A 67 4.34 -4.36 -6.89
C THR A 67 3.85 -2.93 -6.86
N THR A 68 2.94 -2.57 -7.80
CA THR A 68 1.93 -1.54 -7.58
C THR A 68 0.62 -2.25 -7.29
N VAL A 69 -0.10 -1.79 -6.27
CA VAL A 69 -1.32 -2.42 -5.78
C VAL A 69 -2.47 -1.46 -5.90
N ASP A 70 -3.57 -1.93 -6.51
CA ASP A 70 -4.81 -1.18 -6.62
C ASP A 70 -5.93 -1.87 -5.83
N MET A 71 -6.93 -1.11 -5.37
CA MET A 71 -8.17 -1.69 -4.85
C MET A 71 -9.28 -1.62 -5.88
N ILE A 72 -9.98 -2.71 -6.10
CA ILE A 72 -11.15 -2.81 -6.96
C ILE A 72 -12.38 -3.08 -6.12
N VAL A 73 -13.41 -2.25 -6.26
CA VAL A 73 -14.71 -2.40 -5.59
C VAL A 73 -15.80 -2.55 -6.63
N VAL A 74 -16.38 -3.73 -6.72
CA VAL A 74 -17.51 -4.02 -7.61
C VAL A 74 -18.81 -3.82 -6.85
N THR A 75 -19.72 -3.02 -7.39
CA THR A 75 -21.03 -2.73 -6.76
C THR A 75 -22.15 -2.89 -7.76
N SER A 76 -23.40 -2.83 -7.32
CA SER A 76 -24.56 -2.83 -8.23
C SER A 76 -24.67 -1.56 -9.09
N GLY A 77 -23.99 -0.47 -8.71
CA GLY A 77 -23.99 0.80 -9.45
C GLY A 77 -22.82 0.98 -10.40
N GLY A 78 -21.87 0.06 -10.43
CA GLY A 78 -20.63 0.13 -11.20
C GLY A 78 -19.41 -0.26 -10.38
N VAL A 79 -18.21 0.09 -10.88
CA VAL A 79 -16.93 -0.22 -10.25
C VAL A 79 -16.25 1.07 -9.82
N LEU A 80 -15.65 1.05 -8.62
CA LEU A 80 -14.66 2.02 -8.18
C LEU A 80 -13.30 1.34 -8.14
N VAL A 81 -12.28 2.03 -8.65
CA VAL A 81 -10.88 1.64 -8.53
C VAL A 81 -10.15 2.69 -7.70
N ALA A 82 -9.38 2.27 -6.72
CA ALA A 82 -8.47 3.16 -5.99
C ALA A 82 -7.04 2.90 -6.50
N ASP A 83 -6.45 3.96 -7.01
CA ASP A 83 -5.24 4.03 -7.83
C ASP A 83 -5.34 3.34 -9.20
N GLY A 84 -4.32 3.53 -10.00
CA GLY A 84 -4.09 2.89 -11.27
C GLY A 84 -2.64 2.45 -11.40
N GLN A 85 -2.22 2.10 -12.60
CA GLN A 85 -0.88 1.63 -12.86
C GLN A 85 -0.01 2.70 -13.54
N GLY A 86 1.31 2.52 -13.50
CA GLY A 86 2.29 3.51 -13.97
C GLY A 86 2.38 3.69 -15.48
N ASN A 87 1.65 2.91 -16.28
CA ASN A 87 1.62 3.05 -17.74
C ASN A 87 0.32 2.49 -18.34
N PRO A 88 -0.03 2.92 -19.57
CA PRO A 88 -1.28 2.50 -20.20
C PRO A 88 -1.42 0.98 -20.34
N GLY A 89 -0.37 0.27 -20.77
CA GLY A 89 -0.44 -1.18 -20.97
C GLY A 89 -0.69 -1.97 -19.69
N ALA A 90 -0.13 -1.55 -18.54
CA ALA A 90 -0.41 -2.16 -17.24
C ALA A 90 -1.85 -1.85 -16.79
N THR A 91 -2.35 -0.61 -17.02
CA THR A 91 -3.73 -0.24 -16.72
C THR A 91 -4.74 -0.95 -17.64
N GLU A 92 -4.39 -1.20 -18.91
CA GLU A 92 -5.23 -2.01 -19.82
C GLU A 92 -5.42 -3.44 -19.30
N LYS A 93 -4.38 -4.06 -18.75
CA LYS A 93 -4.49 -5.38 -18.08
C LYS A 93 -5.43 -5.32 -16.86
N LEU A 94 -5.32 -4.27 -16.04
CA LEU A 94 -6.21 -4.04 -14.90
C LEU A 94 -7.67 -3.90 -15.38
N VAL A 95 -7.92 -3.07 -16.40
CA VAL A 95 -9.24 -2.91 -17.04
C VAL A 95 -9.78 -4.23 -17.56
N ALA A 96 -8.94 -5.01 -18.26
CA ALA A 96 -9.34 -6.33 -18.78
C ALA A 96 -9.70 -7.29 -17.62
N ARG A 97 -8.95 -7.24 -16.53
CA ARG A 97 -9.24 -8.03 -15.34
C ARG A 97 -10.57 -7.64 -14.70
N ILE A 98 -10.85 -6.34 -14.58
CA ILE A 98 -12.12 -5.83 -14.05
C ILE A 98 -13.30 -6.28 -14.94
N LYS A 99 -13.15 -6.16 -16.27
CA LYS A 99 -14.18 -6.65 -17.23
C LYS A 99 -14.45 -8.17 -17.11
N SER A 100 -13.50 -8.96 -16.63
CA SER A 100 -13.71 -10.38 -16.35
C SER A 100 -14.48 -10.66 -15.06
N LEU A 101 -14.55 -9.70 -14.14
CA LEU A 101 -15.29 -9.80 -12.88
C LEU A 101 -16.74 -9.34 -13.02
N THR A 102 -16.99 -8.34 -13.88
CA THR A 102 -18.30 -7.71 -14.02
C THR A 102 -18.44 -7.03 -15.39
N PRO A 103 -19.65 -7.03 -16.00
CA PRO A 103 -19.94 -6.23 -17.19
C PRO A 103 -20.19 -4.73 -16.85
N LEU A 104 -20.26 -4.36 -15.58
CA LEU A 104 -20.54 -2.99 -15.16
C LEU A 104 -19.35 -2.06 -15.42
N PRO A 105 -19.60 -0.78 -15.76
CA PRO A 105 -18.53 0.18 -16.07
C PRO A 105 -17.77 0.61 -14.82
N ILE A 106 -16.50 1.00 -15.01
CA ILE A 106 -15.75 1.78 -14.00
C ILE A 106 -16.35 3.19 -13.99
N LYS A 107 -16.89 3.59 -12.85
CA LYS A 107 -17.50 4.92 -12.63
C LYS A 107 -16.54 5.90 -11.99
N TYR A 108 -15.69 5.41 -11.08
CA TYR A 108 -14.76 6.23 -10.33
C TYR A 108 -13.37 5.61 -10.32
N VAL A 109 -12.37 6.47 -10.48
CA VAL A 109 -10.97 6.19 -10.15
C VAL A 109 -10.56 7.19 -9.09
N VAL A 110 -10.25 6.72 -7.88
CA VAL A 110 -9.71 7.55 -6.81
C VAL A 110 -8.19 7.56 -6.96
N VAL A 111 -7.64 8.70 -7.29
CA VAL A 111 -6.20 8.95 -7.35
C VAL A 111 -5.71 9.23 -5.94
N CYS A 112 -5.26 8.20 -5.26
CA CYS A 112 -4.81 8.30 -3.88
C CYS A 112 -3.42 8.92 -3.77
N SER A 113 -2.58 8.77 -4.80
CA SER A 113 -1.30 9.46 -4.96
C SER A 113 -1.17 10.03 -6.37
N GLU A 114 -0.59 11.24 -6.49
CA GLU A 114 -0.32 11.86 -7.80
C GLU A 114 0.93 11.31 -8.49
N HIS A 115 1.66 10.38 -7.88
CA HIS A 115 2.86 9.81 -8.47
C HIS A 115 2.56 9.02 -9.75
N GLU A 116 3.53 9.04 -10.67
CA GLU A 116 3.36 8.46 -12.01
C GLU A 116 3.04 6.96 -11.97
N ASP A 117 3.57 6.25 -11.00
CA ASP A 117 3.32 4.80 -10.84
C ASP A 117 1.89 4.44 -10.41
N HIS A 118 1.09 5.42 -10.01
CA HIS A 118 -0.33 5.29 -9.71
C HIS A 118 -1.23 6.00 -10.75
N THR A 119 -0.65 6.86 -11.61
CA THR A 119 -1.45 7.73 -12.51
C THR A 119 -1.06 7.64 -13.98
N GLY A 120 0.16 7.20 -14.31
CA GLY A 120 0.70 7.22 -15.68
C GLY A 120 -0.13 6.42 -16.70
N GLY A 121 -0.91 5.45 -16.24
CA GLY A 121 -1.81 4.64 -17.04
C GLY A 121 -3.27 5.11 -17.08
N ASN A 122 -3.65 6.20 -16.42
CA ASN A 122 -5.04 6.63 -16.28
C ASN A 122 -5.76 6.89 -17.61
N VAL A 123 -5.03 7.20 -18.66
CA VAL A 123 -5.58 7.35 -20.03
C VAL A 123 -6.28 6.07 -20.50
N ALA A 124 -5.86 4.89 -20.06
CA ALA A 124 -6.50 3.62 -20.41
C ALA A 124 -7.88 3.46 -19.75
N PHE A 125 -8.08 3.94 -18.52
CA PHE A 125 -9.41 4.02 -17.92
C PHE A 125 -10.33 4.93 -18.73
N LYS A 126 -9.84 6.12 -19.09
CA LYS A 126 -10.62 7.11 -19.85
C LYS A 126 -10.97 6.61 -21.26
N ALA A 127 -10.05 5.89 -21.90
CA ALA A 127 -10.30 5.27 -23.20
C ALA A 127 -11.35 4.16 -23.13
N ALA A 128 -11.30 3.32 -22.08
CA ALA A 128 -12.23 2.20 -21.89
C ALA A 128 -13.61 2.64 -21.38
N PHE A 129 -13.67 3.73 -20.61
CA PHE A 129 -14.87 4.27 -19.95
C PHE A 129 -14.85 5.82 -20.02
N PRO A 130 -15.35 6.42 -21.12
CA PRO A 130 -15.30 7.86 -21.35
C PRO A 130 -15.93 8.72 -20.25
N ASP A 131 -16.90 8.17 -19.52
CA ASP A 131 -17.61 8.86 -18.43
C ASP A 131 -16.99 8.62 -17.05
N VAL A 132 -15.81 7.96 -16.95
CA VAL A 132 -15.13 7.74 -15.69
C VAL A 132 -14.74 9.06 -15.02
N VAL A 133 -15.00 9.17 -13.73
CA VAL A 133 -14.68 10.32 -12.90
C VAL A 133 -13.40 10.05 -12.13
N PHE A 134 -12.40 10.93 -12.28
CA PHE A 134 -11.18 10.91 -11.48
C PHE A 134 -11.37 11.81 -10.25
N VAL A 135 -11.14 11.24 -9.07
CA VAL A 135 -11.27 11.88 -7.75
C VAL A 135 -9.89 11.95 -7.11
N ALA A 136 -9.47 13.10 -6.58
CA ALA A 136 -8.17 13.28 -5.94
C ALA A 136 -8.26 14.24 -4.74
N SER A 137 -7.17 14.41 -3.99
CA SER A 137 -7.06 15.55 -3.06
C SER A 137 -6.91 16.86 -3.82
N PRO A 138 -7.17 18.03 -3.21
CA PRO A 138 -6.91 19.33 -3.86
C PRO A 138 -5.45 19.51 -4.28
N VAL A 139 -4.50 18.95 -3.55
CA VAL A 139 -3.07 19.00 -3.86
C VAL A 139 -2.78 18.18 -5.11
N SER A 140 -3.21 16.92 -5.15
CA SER A 140 -3.02 16.03 -6.28
C SER A 140 -3.81 16.51 -7.52
N GLN A 141 -5.02 17.07 -7.34
CA GLN A 141 -5.80 17.67 -8.42
C GLN A 141 -5.02 18.81 -9.09
N LYS A 142 -4.40 19.69 -8.29
CA LYS A 142 -3.55 20.78 -8.79
C LYS A 142 -2.30 20.26 -9.50
N ALA A 143 -1.64 19.25 -8.93
CA ALA A 143 -0.44 18.64 -9.51
C ALA A 143 -0.73 18.00 -10.87
N LEU A 144 -1.90 17.39 -11.03
CA LEU A 144 -2.33 16.68 -12.24
C LEU A 144 -3.17 17.54 -13.20
N ALA A 145 -3.34 18.84 -12.95
CA ALA A 145 -4.21 19.72 -13.75
C ALA A 145 -3.84 19.76 -15.24
N ALA A 146 -2.56 19.58 -15.59
CA ALA A 146 -2.07 19.54 -16.98
C ALA A 146 -1.92 18.11 -17.53
N SER A 147 -2.31 17.08 -16.79
CA SER A 147 -2.26 15.70 -17.27
C SER A 147 -3.33 15.41 -18.32
N ALA A 148 -3.19 14.32 -19.06
CA ALA A 148 -4.21 13.88 -20.01
C ALA A 148 -5.53 13.46 -19.37
N THR A 149 -5.53 13.19 -18.06
CA THR A 149 -6.69 12.76 -17.26
C THR A 149 -6.75 13.53 -15.94
N PRO A 150 -6.96 14.88 -15.99
CA PRO A 150 -7.00 15.67 -14.77
C PRO A 150 -8.17 15.24 -13.88
N PRO A 151 -7.98 15.08 -12.56
CA PRO A 151 -9.07 14.82 -11.64
C PRO A 151 -10.10 15.97 -11.65
N THR A 152 -11.38 15.62 -11.80
CA THR A 152 -12.48 16.60 -11.89
C THR A 152 -13.14 16.87 -10.56
N GLU A 153 -12.92 16.01 -9.56
CA GLU A 153 -13.51 16.11 -8.23
C GLU A 153 -12.43 16.05 -7.15
N ALA A 154 -12.56 16.91 -6.13
CA ALA A 154 -11.60 17.03 -5.06
C ALA A 154 -12.18 16.59 -3.71
N VAL A 155 -11.32 15.95 -2.88
CA VAL A 155 -11.62 15.56 -1.50
C VAL A 155 -10.69 16.31 -0.56
N ALA A 156 -11.22 17.36 0.09
CA ALA A 156 -10.43 18.19 1.01
C ALA A 156 -10.27 17.55 2.39
N ASP A 157 -11.28 16.79 2.84
CA ASP A 157 -11.29 16.10 4.13
C ASP A 157 -11.85 14.68 3.97
N LYS A 158 -13.16 14.54 3.82
CA LYS A 158 -13.86 13.27 3.63
C LYS A 158 -14.92 13.40 2.55
N ARG A 159 -15.04 12.36 1.73
CA ARG A 159 -16.16 12.20 0.79
C ARG A 159 -16.72 10.79 0.88
N ILE A 160 -18.03 10.65 0.86
CA ILE A 160 -18.73 9.38 0.69
C ILE A 160 -19.20 9.27 -0.75
N ILE A 161 -18.76 8.26 -1.46
CA ILE A 161 -19.25 7.89 -2.79
C ILE A 161 -20.30 6.80 -2.59
N HIS A 162 -21.56 7.14 -2.85
CA HIS A 162 -22.67 6.17 -2.87
C HIS A 162 -22.70 5.49 -4.24
N LEU A 163 -22.28 4.23 -4.34
CA LEU A 163 -22.25 3.49 -5.60
C LEU A 163 -23.12 2.23 -5.49
N GLY A 164 -24.33 2.29 -6.05
CA GLY A 164 -25.35 1.28 -5.79
C GLY A 164 -25.73 1.27 -4.30
N ALA A 165 -25.68 0.10 -3.68
CA ALA A 165 -25.96 -0.07 -2.24
C ALA A 165 -24.69 0.02 -1.37
N THR A 166 -23.56 0.47 -1.93
CA THR A 166 -22.27 0.48 -1.24
C THR A 166 -21.83 1.91 -0.96
N ASP A 167 -21.52 2.20 0.30
CA ASP A 167 -20.86 3.43 0.72
C ASP A 167 -19.34 3.24 0.70
N ILE A 168 -18.63 4.13 0.02
CA ILE A 168 -17.18 4.14 -0.10
C ILE A 168 -16.68 5.47 0.41
N GLU A 169 -15.89 5.44 1.47
CA GLU A 169 -15.31 6.63 2.09
C GLU A 169 -13.94 6.92 1.49
N VAL A 170 -13.78 8.09 0.89
CA VAL A 170 -12.49 8.64 0.46
C VAL A 170 -12.03 9.64 1.51
N LEU A 171 -10.85 9.42 2.08
CA LEU A 171 -10.37 10.12 3.27
C LEU A 171 -9.05 10.85 2.98
N ASN A 172 -9.03 12.17 3.25
CA ASN A 172 -7.82 12.97 3.33
C ASN A 172 -7.48 13.17 4.81
N GLN A 173 -6.54 12.38 5.33
CA GLN A 173 -6.21 12.38 6.75
C GLN A 173 -4.98 13.22 7.07
N GLY A 174 -4.38 13.86 6.09
CA GLY A 174 -3.21 14.72 6.22
C GLY A 174 -2.08 14.31 5.29
N ARG A 175 -1.01 15.10 5.33
CA ARG A 175 0.18 14.86 4.51
C ARG A 175 0.93 13.61 4.95
N ALA A 176 1.53 12.89 4.02
CA ALA A 176 2.28 11.66 4.30
C ALA A 176 3.46 11.50 3.33
N HIS A 177 3.37 10.55 2.38
CA HIS A 177 4.36 10.34 1.32
C HIS A 177 4.42 11.54 0.36
N THR A 178 3.27 12.19 0.15
CA THR A 178 3.13 13.48 -0.54
C THR A 178 2.30 14.46 0.29
N GLY A 179 1.96 15.62 -0.28
CA GLY A 179 1.02 16.56 0.33
C GLY A 179 -0.44 16.23 0.07
N GLY A 180 -0.74 15.21 -0.74
CA GLY A 180 -2.08 14.95 -1.26
C GLY A 180 -2.57 13.51 -1.15
N ASP A 181 -1.97 12.70 -0.29
CA ASP A 181 -2.33 11.29 -0.19
C ASP A 181 -3.73 11.07 0.38
N LEU A 182 -4.45 10.12 -0.23
CA LEU A 182 -5.78 9.69 0.20
C LEU A 182 -5.77 8.22 0.62
N SER A 183 -6.69 7.86 1.50
CA SER A 183 -7.07 6.47 1.74
C SER A 183 -8.52 6.24 1.36
N VAL A 184 -8.87 4.97 1.05
CA VAL A 184 -10.23 4.57 0.68
C VAL A 184 -10.70 3.49 1.63
N TYR A 185 -11.81 3.73 2.30
CA TYR A 185 -12.39 2.82 3.29
C TYR A 185 -13.79 2.35 2.89
N LEU A 186 -14.04 1.07 3.03
CA LEU A 186 -15.34 0.43 2.86
C LEU A 186 -15.87 -0.01 4.23
N PRO A 187 -16.75 0.77 4.87
CA PRO A 187 -17.23 0.46 6.23
C PRO A 187 -17.95 -0.90 6.30
N GLY A 188 -18.78 -1.20 5.31
CA GLY A 188 -19.55 -2.46 5.25
C GLY A 188 -18.69 -3.71 5.11
N ALA A 189 -17.56 -3.61 4.41
CA ALA A 189 -16.61 -4.72 4.21
C ALA A 189 -15.42 -4.66 5.19
N LYS A 190 -15.26 -3.55 5.91
CA LYS A 190 -14.11 -3.25 6.79
C LYS A 190 -12.77 -3.39 6.07
N VAL A 191 -12.68 -2.86 4.85
CA VAL A 191 -11.48 -2.85 4.01
C VAL A 191 -10.96 -1.42 3.89
N LEU A 192 -9.70 -1.22 4.25
CA LEU A 192 -8.99 0.06 4.16
C LEU A 192 -7.81 -0.08 3.21
N PHE A 193 -7.83 0.67 2.12
CA PHE A 193 -6.70 0.88 1.22
C PHE A 193 -6.02 2.20 1.57
N MET A 194 -4.72 2.18 1.78
CA MET A 194 -3.95 3.32 2.25
C MET A 194 -2.99 3.89 1.19
N SER A 195 -2.95 3.29 -0.01
CA SER A 195 -2.03 3.70 -1.08
C SER A 195 -0.60 3.91 -0.55
N GLU A 196 0.05 5.00 -0.89
CA GLU A 196 1.42 5.32 -0.45
C GLU A 196 1.51 5.85 1.00
N ILE A 197 0.41 5.91 1.74
CA ILE A 197 0.46 6.13 3.19
C ILE A 197 1.06 4.89 3.90
N TYR A 198 1.00 3.73 3.26
CA TYR A 198 1.54 2.46 3.75
C TYR A 198 2.21 1.65 2.66
N ASP A 199 3.51 1.39 2.78
CA ASP A 199 4.28 0.54 1.89
C ASP A 199 4.75 -0.72 2.63
N HIS A 200 4.27 -1.89 2.18
CA HIS A 200 4.56 -3.14 2.88
C HIS A 200 5.99 -3.62 2.59
N ARG A 201 6.88 -3.51 3.59
CA ARG A 201 8.29 -3.92 3.53
C ARG A 201 9.14 -3.19 2.48
N LEU A 202 8.76 -1.97 2.13
CA LEU A 202 9.62 -1.04 1.41
C LEU A 202 10.11 0.06 2.37
N PHE A 203 11.35 0.48 2.19
CA PHE A 203 11.90 1.61 2.91
C PHE A 203 11.15 2.89 2.52
N PRO A 204 10.74 3.75 3.49
CA PRO A 204 9.86 4.88 3.20
C PRO A 204 10.49 5.88 2.23
N SER A 205 9.81 6.16 1.13
CA SER A 205 10.20 7.15 0.14
C SER A 205 9.82 8.55 0.62
N LEU A 206 10.70 9.18 1.40
CA LEU A 206 10.47 10.47 2.04
C LEU A 206 10.86 11.67 1.19
N ALA A 207 11.45 11.52 0.02
CA ALA A 207 12.04 12.64 -0.74
C ALA A 207 11.06 13.80 -1.00
N ARG A 208 9.77 13.55 -1.10
CA ARG A 208 8.67 14.52 -1.20
C ARG A 208 7.73 14.50 0.01
N GLY A 209 7.99 13.60 0.97
CA GLY A 209 7.14 13.33 2.11
C GLY A 209 7.22 14.39 3.22
N PHE A 210 6.41 14.16 4.24
CA PHE A 210 6.29 14.99 5.44
C PHE A 210 6.52 14.12 6.67
N PRO A 211 7.77 13.91 7.11
CA PRO A 211 8.15 12.84 8.03
C PRO A 211 7.27 12.72 9.28
N SER A 212 7.16 13.77 10.07
CA SER A 212 6.39 13.75 11.32
C SER A 212 4.87 13.71 11.07
N GLU A 213 4.38 14.36 10.02
CA GLU A 213 2.96 14.34 9.68
C GLU A 213 2.53 12.96 9.13
N TRP A 214 3.41 12.29 8.40
CA TRP A 214 3.13 10.93 7.91
C TRP A 214 2.82 9.96 9.05
N LEU A 215 3.60 10.00 10.16
CA LEU A 215 3.31 9.22 11.36
C LEU A 215 1.92 9.55 11.93
N SER A 216 1.55 10.82 11.95
CA SER A 216 0.22 11.27 12.39
C SER A 216 -0.89 10.72 11.48
N THR A 217 -0.66 10.76 10.16
CA THR A 217 -1.61 10.24 9.15
C THR A 217 -1.75 8.72 9.25
N ILE A 218 -0.67 7.97 9.44
CA ILE A 218 -0.72 6.51 9.71
C ILE A 218 -1.56 6.25 10.97
N LYS A 219 -1.31 6.96 12.06
CA LYS A 219 -2.03 6.79 13.32
C LYS A 219 -3.55 7.00 13.17
N LYS A 220 -3.97 8.00 12.38
CA LYS A 220 -5.38 8.24 12.09
C LYS A 220 -6.00 7.07 11.31
N ASN A 221 -5.28 6.54 10.31
CA ASN A 221 -5.72 5.37 9.54
C ASN A 221 -5.79 4.09 10.41
N GLN A 222 -4.83 3.89 11.32
CA GLN A 222 -4.84 2.76 12.27
C GLN A 222 -6.02 2.79 13.25
N ALA A 223 -6.61 3.96 13.51
CA ALA A 223 -7.79 4.10 14.36
C ALA A 223 -9.09 3.66 13.67
N ILE A 224 -9.09 3.44 12.36
CA ILE A 224 -10.24 2.95 11.61
C ILE A 224 -10.47 1.47 11.94
N ASP A 225 -11.72 1.09 12.23
CA ASP A 225 -12.10 -0.31 12.46
C ASP A 225 -12.10 -1.12 11.15
N ALA A 226 -10.91 -1.38 10.63
CA ALA A 226 -10.72 -2.16 9.42
C ALA A 226 -10.32 -3.60 9.75
N LYS A 227 -10.88 -4.59 9.03
CA LYS A 227 -10.42 -5.98 9.03
C LYS A 227 -9.19 -6.11 8.14
N TRP A 228 -9.27 -5.59 6.92
CA TRP A 228 -8.18 -5.53 5.97
C TRP A 228 -7.57 -4.14 5.92
N VAL A 229 -6.24 -4.06 5.98
CA VAL A 229 -5.47 -2.85 5.70
C VAL A 229 -4.38 -3.19 4.70
N PHE A 230 -4.17 -2.36 3.66
CA PHE A 230 -3.09 -2.59 2.70
C PHE A 230 -2.71 -1.30 1.98
N GLY A 231 -1.50 -1.28 1.44
CA GLY A 231 -0.90 -0.12 0.82
C GLY A 231 -0.80 -0.22 -0.70
N GLY A 232 -0.19 0.79 -1.31
CA GLY A 232 0.03 0.89 -2.75
C GLY A 232 1.19 0.06 -3.27
N HIS A 233 2.08 -0.39 -2.38
CA HIS A 233 3.23 -1.22 -2.72
C HIS A 233 3.44 -2.36 -1.73
N GLY A 234 4.21 -3.36 -2.18
CA GLY A 234 4.43 -4.61 -1.45
C GLY A 234 3.35 -5.64 -1.76
N PHE A 235 3.12 -6.56 -0.86
CA PHE A 235 2.17 -7.66 -1.08
C PHE A 235 1.01 -7.58 -0.10
N VAL A 236 -0.16 -8.01 -0.53
CA VAL A 236 -1.33 -8.12 0.35
C VAL A 236 -1.37 -9.54 0.91
N ASP A 237 -0.98 -9.70 2.16
CA ASP A 237 -1.00 -10.98 2.88
C ASP A 237 -2.37 -11.20 3.58
N ASP A 238 -2.42 -11.94 4.67
CA ASP A 238 -3.64 -12.09 5.47
C ASP A 238 -3.88 -10.87 6.40
N PRO A 239 -5.10 -10.68 6.92
CA PRO A 239 -5.44 -9.49 7.71
C PRO A 239 -4.57 -9.27 8.96
N ALA A 240 -4.17 -10.34 9.65
CA ALA A 240 -3.37 -10.23 10.86
C ALA A 240 -1.95 -9.80 10.52
N THR A 241 -1.37 -10.41 9.48
CA THR A 241 -0.06 -10.04 8.94
C THR A 241 -0.07 -8.58 8.49
N MET A 242 -1.06 -8.14 7.70
CA MET A 242 -1.09 -6.77 7.21
C MET A 242 -1.18 -5.72 8.32
N LYS A 243 -1.93 -5.98 9.40
CA LYS A 243 -1.98 -5.09 10.57
C LYS A 243 -0.63 -5.05 11.33
N HIS A 244 0.02 -6.20 11.49
CA HIS A 244 1.34 -6.27 12.08
C HIS A 244 2.38 -5.49 11.26
N GLU A 245 2.35 -5.67 9.95
CA GLU A 245 3.28 -5.02 9.03
C GLU A 245 3.05 -3.50 8.91
N LEU A 246 1.80 -3.02 9.01
CA LEU A 246 1.51 -1.59 9.13
C LEU A 246 2.15 -0.99 10.39
N ALA A 247 2.09 -1.71 11.52
CA ALA A 247 2.77 -1.28 12.74
C ALA A 247 4.31 -1.30 12.57
N ALA A 248 4.85 -2.31 11.87
CA ALA A 248 6.28 -2.39 11.55
C ALA A 248 6.73 -1.24 10.63
N PHE A 249 5.93 -0.85 9.64
CA PHE A 249 6.20 0.31 8.78
C PHE A 249 6.19 1.63 9.57
N ALA A 250 5.24 1.83 10.47
CA ALA A 250 5.22 3.00 11.35
C ALA A 250 6.45 3.05 12.27
N ALA A 251 6.91 1.89 12.75
CA ALA A 251 8.11 1.79 13.57
C ALA A 251 9.38 2.09 12.76
N GLU A 252 9.46 1.62 11.52
CA GLU A 252 10.54 1.96 10.59
C GLU A 252 10.60 3.46 10.32
N LEU A 253 9.49 4.06 9.92
CA LEU A 253 9.42 5.51 9.68
C LEU A 253 9.85 6.31 10.91
N THR A 254 9.46 5.86 12.12
CA THR A 254 9.91 6.45 13.39
C THR A 254 11.43 6.33 13.55
N ALA A 255 11.99 5.16 13.24
CA ALA A 255 13.44 4.93 13.34
C ALA A 255 14.22 5.77 12.32
N VAL A 256 13.74 5.89 11.09
CA VAL A 256 14.33 6.75 10.04
C VAL A 256 14.36 8.21 10.46
N ILE A 257 13.26 8.72 11.04
CA ILE A 257 13.18 10.09 11.55
C ILE A 257 14.14 10.29 12.72
N ALA A 258 14.20 9.35 13.66
CA ALA A 258 15.08 9.43 14.83
C ALA A 258 16.55 9.39 14.41
N GLU A 259 16.92 8.53 13.47
CA GLU A 259 18.28 8.44 12.96
C GLU A 259 18.68 9.70 12.19
N GLY A 260 17.77 10.23 11.36
CA GLY A 260 17.99 11.51 10.68
C GLY A 260 18.25 12.65 11.67
N ARG A 261 17.49 12.75 12.76
CA ARG A 261 17.70 13.74 13.82
C ARG A 261 19.04 13.55 14.51
N ARG A 262 19.38 12.32 14.89
CA ARG A 262 20.65 12.01 15.53
C ARG A 262 21.86 12.44 14.68
N LEU A 263 21.80 12.18 13.38
CA LEU A 263 22.88 12.53 12.44
C LEU A 263 22.94 14.02 12.18
N HIS A 264 21.80 14.70 12.08
CA HIS A 264 21.74 16.17 11.97
C HIS A 264 22.37 16.84 13.20
N ASP A 265 21.99 16.42 14.42
CA ASP A 265 22.49 16.97 15.68
C ASP A 265 24.00 16.71 15.88
N ALA A 266 24.49 15.60 15.29
CA ALA A 266 25.93 15.30 15.24
C ALA A 266 26.69 16.09 14.15
N GLY A 267 26.03 16.96 13.39
CA GLY A 267 26.64 17.78 12.34
C GLY A 267 27.07 17.00 11.09
N VAL A 268 26.54 15.78 10.90
CA VAL A 268 26.85 14.98 9.71
C VAL A 268 26.15 15.59 8.48
N ALA A 269 26.90 15.84 7.40
CA ALA A 269 26.36 16.53 6.25
C ALA A 269 25.35 15.68 5.45
N CYS A 270 24.21 16.30 5.06
CA CYS A 270 23.28 15.76 4.07
C CYS A 270 22.66 16.95 3.31
N ARG A 271 23.33 17.45 2.27
CA ARG A 271 22.94 18.65 1.54
C ARG A 271 21.91 18.38 0.44
N SER A 272 21.99 17.21 -0.13
CA SER A 272 21.06 16.70 -1.15
C SER A 272 21.06 15.17 -1.14
N ALA A 273 20.10 14.54 -1.83
CA ALA A 273 20.11 13.08 -1.98
C ALA A 273 21.37 12.53 -2.68
N LYS A 274 22.08 13.37 -3.48
CA LYS A 274 23.33 13.01 -4.14
C LYS A 274 24.59 13.35 -3.32
N ASP A 275 24.45 14.21 -2.31
CA ASP A 275 25.52 14.69 -1.42
C ASP A 275 25.03 14.55 0.02
N CYS A 276 25.05 13.30 0.52
CA CYS A 276 24.54 12.94 1.84
C CYS A 276 25.49 11.95 2.53
N ASP A 277 26.49 12.47 3.24
CA ASP A 277 27.44 11.64 4.00
C ASP A 277 26.75 10.86 5.12
N ALA A 278 25.63 11.37 5.62
CA ALA A 278 24.81 10.73 6.65
C ALA A 278 24.41 9.29 6.30
N VAL A 279 24.17 9.00 5.01
CA VAL A 279 23.81 7.63 4.56
C VAL A 279 24.89 6.60 4.90
N ARG A 280 26.17 7.00 4.87
CA ARG A 280 27.32 6.09 5.08
C ARG A 280 27.48 5.67 6.54
N VAL A 281 26.95 6.47 7.47
CA VAL A 281 27.11 6.27 8.91
C VAL A 281 25.78 6.03 9.61
N ALA A 282 24.69 5.97 8.85
CA ALA A 282 23.35 5.72 9.35
C ALA A 282 23.21 4.27 9.84
N ASN A 283 22.50 4.10 10.93
CA ASN A 283 22.16 2.80 11.50
C ASN A 283 20.65 2.54 11.30
N TRP A 284 20.34 1.63 10.41
CA TRP A 284 18.97 1.29 10.08
C TRP A 284 18.40 0.15 10.95
N GLY A 285 19.23 -0.48 11.80
CA GLY A 285 18.83 -1.56 12.68
C GLY A 285 18.15 -2.72 11.92
N PRO A 286 16.94 -3.14 12.34
CA PRO A 286 16.22 -4.26 11.71
C PRO A 286 15.73 -3.95 10.28
N TYR A 287 15.80 -2.69 9.85
CA TYR A 287 15.29 -2.22 8.55
C TYR A 287 16.36 -2.21 7.45
N GLU A 288 17.59 -2.63 7.78
CA GLU A 288 18.74 -2.65 6.87
C GLU A 288 18.46 -3.37 5.53
N ASN A 289 17.64 -4.42 5.56
CA ASN A 289 17.34 -5.27 4.42
C ASN A 289 15.94 -5.00 3.80
N TRP A 290 15.28 -3.91 4.16
CA TRP A 290 14.03 -3.56 3.51
C TRP A 290 14.28 -3.13 2.06
N SER A 291 13.34 -3.47 1.18
CA SER A 291 13.47 -3.16 -0.25
C SER A 291 13.61 -1.65 -0.48
N GLU A 292 14.34 -1.27 -1.50
CA GLU A 292 14.61 0.13 -1.90
C GLU A 292 15.38 0.98 -0.87
N ARG A 293 15.85 0.44 0.25
CA ARG A 293 16.58 1.25 1.25
C ARG A 293 17.76 2.01 0.64
N VAL A 294 18.55 1.37 -0.22
CA VAL A 294 19.74 2.00 -0.79
C VAL A 294 19.39 3.22 -1.64
N THR A 295 18.28 3.17 -2.36
CA THR A 295 17.82 4.26 -3.25
C THR A 295 17.04 5.33 -2.49
N GLN A 296 16.27 4.96 -1.46
CA GLN A 296 15.40 5.89 -0.74
C GLN A 296 16.08 6.60 0.45
N ALA A 297 17.04 5.94 1.12
CA ALA A 297 17.66 6.47 2.33
C ALA A 297 18.29 7.88 2.19
N PRO A 298 18.98 8.23 1.08
CA PRO A 298 19.51 9.59 0.93
C PRO A 298 18.43 10.65 0.91
N GLY A 299 17.34 10.41 0.17
CA GLY A 299 16.18 11.31 0.11
C GLY A 299 15.47 11.41 1.45
N ALA A 300 15.36 10.31 2.16
CA ALA A 300 14.72 10.25 3.47
C ALA A 300 15.49 11.08 4.51
N LEU A 301 16.80 10.91 4.63
CA LEU A 301 17.62 11.71 5.55
C LEU A 301 17.61 13.19 5.21
N MET A 302 17.79 13.54 3.92
CA MET A 302 17.68 14.91 3.47
C MET A 302 16.35 15.55 3.88
N ARG A 303 15.24 14.79 3.74
CA ARG A 303 13.91 15.31 4.04
C ARG A 303 13.69 15.51 5.53
N VAL A 304 14.22 14.63 6.38
CA VAL A 304 14.22 14.80 7.83
C VAL A 304 15.04 16.06 8.23
N TYR A 305 16.19 16.29 7.60
CA TYR A 305 16.99 17.52 7.83
C TYR A 305 16.19 18.76 7.46
N GLN A 306 15.52 18.76 6.28
CA GLN A 306 14.67 19.88 5.87
C GLN A 306 13.51 20.14 6.85
N GLU A 307 12.94 19.08 7.45
CA GLU A 307 11.90 19.24 8.47
C GLU A 307 12.46 19.94 9.72
N ILE A 308 13.63 19.48 10.23
CA ILE A 308 14.29 20.07 11.41
C ILE A 308 14.61 21.55 11.17
N GLU A 309 15.07 21.89 9.97
CA GLU A 309 15.46 23.23 9.55
C GLU A 309 14.26 24.13 9.16
N GLY A 310 13.03 23.62 9.22
CA GLY A 310 11.81 24.36 8.84
C GLY A 310 11.72 24.68 7.35
N LYS A 311 12.34 23.86 6.49
CA LYS A 311 12.41 24.05 5.03
C LYS A 311 11.39 23.22 4.24
N LEU A 312 10.48 22.52 4.91
CA LEU A 312 9.42 21.79 4.22
C LEU A 312 8.44 22.78 3.55
N PRO A 313 7.85 22.42 2.39
CA PRO A 313 6.76 23.17 1.78
C PRO A 313 5.59 23.36 2.76
N LYS A 314 5.00 24.55 2.74
CA LYS A 314 3.80 24.88 3.55
C LYS A 314 2.55 24.23 2.98
#